data_5ef8a89d6a70eb736bf6eef0f39f9727
#
_entry.id   5ef8a89d6a70eb736bf6eef0f39f9727
#
_cell.length_a   1.000
_cell.length_b   1.000
_cell.length_c   1.000
_cell.angle_alpha   90.00
_cell.angle_beta   90.00
_cell.angle_gamma   90.00
#
_symmetry.space_group_name_H-M   'P 1'
#
loop_
_entity.id
_entity.type
_entity.pdbx_description
1 polymer ?
#
loop_
_entity_poly.entity_id
_entity_poly.type
_entity_poly.pdbx_seq_one_letter_code
_entity_poly.pdbx_strand_id
1 'polypeptide(L)' 'MITVYTTPTCAYCHALMDWLESKGIEYQEKDATKESDISTVPVTVIGEQRIVGFDRPAIKKALKALKKEI' A
#
# COMPACT_ATOMS: atom_id res chain seq x y z
N MET A 1 4.68 10.09 -0.63
CA MET A 1 3.27 9.82 -0.86
C MET A 1 3.03 8.31 -0.99
N ILE A 2 1.98 7.82 -0.39
CA ILE A 2 1.68 6.39 -0.38
C ILE A 2 0.46 6.12 -1.25
N THR A 3 0.58 5.15 -2.14
CA THR A 3 -0.52 4.74 -3.01
C THR A 3 -0.80 3.26 -2.77
N VAL A 4 -2.07 2.92 -2.58
CA VAL A 4 -2.50 1.54 -2.40
C VAL A 4 -3.39 1.15 -3.57
N TYR A 5 -2.98 0.11 -4.29
CA TYR A 5 -3.78 -0.43 -5.38
C TYR A 5 -4.66 -1.56 -4.86
N THR A 6 -5.96 -1.41 -5.04
CA THR A 6 -6.94 -2.34 -4.49
C THR A 6 -7.94 -2.78 -5.55
N THR A 7 -8.72 -3.82 -5.21
CA THR A 7 -9.88 -4.20 -6.02
C THR A 7 -11.11 -4.21 -5.10
N PRO A 8 -12.32 -4.06 -5.68
CA PRO A 8 -13.54 -4.03 -4.87
C PRO A 8 -13.80 -5.31 -4.06
N THR A 9 -13.25 -6.43 -4.51
CA THR A 9 -13.49 -7.72 -3.86
C THR A 9 -12.33 -8.21 -3.00
N CYS A 10 -11.33 -7.38 -2.77
CA CYS A 10 -10.12 -7.78 -2.06
C CYS A 10 -10.26 -7.53 -0.55
N ALA A 11 -10.37 -8.63 0.22
CA ALA A 11 -10.46 -8.53 1.67
C ALA A 11 -9.14 -8.04 2.29
N TYR A 12 -8.02 -8.48 1.74
CA TYR A 12 -6.70 -8.06 2.24
C TYR A 12 -6.46 -6.57 1.99
N CYS A 13 -7.02 -6.03 0.93
CA CYS A 13 -6.92 -4.59 0.66
C CYS A 13 -7.58 -3.78 1.76
N HIS A 14 -8.76 -4.20 2.20
CA HIS A 14 -9.47 -3.55 3.28
C HIS A 14 -8.70 -3.65 4.59
N ALA A 15 -8.14 -4.82 4.88
CA ALA A 15 -7.33 -5.02 6.08
C ALA A 15 -6.10 -4.11 6.07
N LEU A 16 -5.47 -3.97 4.92
CA LEU A 16 -4.30 -3.10 4.78
C LEU A 16 -4.67 -1.63 4.99
N MET A 17 -5.76 -1.20 4.39
CA MET A 17 -6.21 0.20 4.54
C MET A 17 -6.60 0.50 5.99
N ASP A 18 -7.30 -0.41 6.66
CA ASP A 18 -7.64 -0.25 8.06
C ASP A 18 -6.39 -0.16 8.94
N TRP A 19 -5.39 -0.99 8.63
CA TRP A 19 -4.14 -0.96 9.37
C TRP A 19 -3.41 0.36 9.18
N LEU A 20 -3.36 0.88 7.95
CA LEU A 20 -2.74 2.17 7.68
C LEU A 20 -3.46 3.31 8.41
N GLU A 21 -4.78 3.29 8.39
CA GLU A 21 -5.57 4.29 9.09
C GLU A 21 -5.36 4.23 10.59
N SER A 22 -5.23 3.03 11.16
CA SER A 22 -5.00 2.86 12.59
C SER A 22 -3.64 3.41 13.02
N LYS A 23 -2.70 3.51 12.09
CA LYS A 23 -1.37 4.07 12.34
C LYS A 23 -1.30 5.57 12.04
N GLY A 24 -2.40 6.17 11.60
CA GLY A 24 -2.42 7.57 11.23
C GLY A 24 -1.66 7.88 9.95
N ILE A 25 -1.55 6.90 9.07
CA ILE A 25 -0.81 7.04 7.82
C ILE A 25 -1.77 7.45 6.70
N GLU A 26 -1.44 8.54 6.02
CA GLU A 26 -2.22 8.98 4.87
C GLU A 26 -1.81 8.21 3.63
N TYR A 27 -2.78 7.83 2.82
CA TYR A 27 -2.54 7.10 1.59
C TYR A 27 -3.59 7.43 0.55
N GLN A 28 -3.29 7.11 -0.71
CA GLN A 28 -4.21 7.24 -1.82
C GLN A 28 -4.63 5.85 -2.28
N GLU A 29 -5.93 5.63 -2.42
CA GLU A 29 -6.45 4.37 -2.95
C GLU A 29 -6.64 4.51 -4.46
N LYS A 30 -6.13 3.52 -5.21
CA LYS A 30 -6.32 3.45 -6.65
C LYS A 30 -6.85 2.08 -7.04
N ASP A 31 -7.60 2.04 -8.13
CA ASP A 31 -8.20 0.81 -8.62
C ASP A 31 -7.17 0.02 -9.43
N ALA A 32 -6.78 -1.14 -8.91
CA ALA A 32 -5.79 -2.00 -9.56
C ALA A 32 -6.32 -2.63 -10.85
N THR A 33 -7.64 -2.71 -11.02
CA THR A 33 -8.22 -3.29 -12.22
C THR A 33 -7.93 -2.45 -13.46
N LYS A 34 -7.61 -1.19 -13.28
CA LYS A 34 -7.27 -0.29 -14.38
C LYS A 34 -5.79 -0.34 -14.75
N GLU A 35 -4.99 -1.04 -13.95
CA GLU A 35 -3.55 -1.17 -14.17
C GLU A 35 -3.25 -2.55 -14.73
N SER A 36 -2.79 -2.61 -15.98
CA SER A 36 -2.55 -3.88 -16.65
C SER A 36 -1.33 -4.63 -16.11
N ASP A 37 -0.42 -3.94 -15.46
CA ASP A 37 0.80 -4.55 -14.93
C ASP A 37 0.65 -5.05 -13.48
N ILE A 38 -0.50 -4.82 -12.86
CA ILE A 38 -0.75 -5.28 -11.50
C ILE A 38 -1.60 -6.55 -11.55
N SER A 39 -0.98 -7.68 -11.23
CA SER A 39 -1.65 -8.98 -11.21
C SER A 39 -1.99 -9.45 -9.80
N THR A 40 -1.40 -8.84 -8.79
CA THR A 40 -1.61 -9.23 -7.39
C THR A 40 -1.98 -8.01 -6.57
N VAL A 41 -3.01 -8.12 -5.76
CA VAL A 41 -3.44 -7.07 -4.87
C VAL A 41 -3.43 -7.58 -3.43
N PRO A 42 -3.27 -6.71 -2.45
CA PRO A 42 -2.99 -5.28 -2.55
C PRO A 42 -1.53 -4.99 -2.95
N VAL A 43 -1.32 -3.87 -3.62
CA VAL A 43 0.03 -3.38 -3.90
C VAL A 43 0.16 -2.00 -3.27
N THR A 44 1.19 -1.81 -2.46
CA THR A 44 1.45 -0.55 -1.79
C THR A 44 2.70 0.07 -2.39
N VAL A 45 2.58 1.30 -2.88
CA VAL A 45 3.71 2.04 -3.42
C VAL A 45 4.07 3.15 -2.44
N ILE A 46 5.29 3.10 -1.92
CA ILE A 46 5.80 4.08 -0.96
C ILE A 46 7.06 4.68 -1.56
N GLY A 47 6.94 5.93 -2.04
CA GLY A 47 8.03 6.56 -2.74
C GLY A 47 8.40 5.76 -3.99
N GLU A 48 9.58 5.19 -4.02
CA GLU A 48 10.05 4.37 -5.13
C GLU A 48 9.91 2.87 -4.87
N GLN A 49 9.42 2.50 -3.69
CA GLN A 49 9.30 1.10 -3.32
C GLN A 49 7.89 0.57 -3.58
N ARG A 50 7.83 -0.63 -4.13
CA ARG A 50 6.57 -1.31 -4.38
C ARG A 50 6.52 -2.57 -3.52
N ILE A 51 5.47 -2.68 -2.71
CA ILE A 51 5.27 -3.82 -1.82
C ILE A 51 4.05 -4.59 -2.27
N VAL A 52 4.25 -5.84 -2.64
CA VAL A 52 3.17 -6.71 -3.12
C VAL A 52 2.62 -7.52 -1.95
N GLY A 53 1.31 -7.50 -1.79
CA GLY A 53 0.63 -8.23 -0.75
C GLY A 53 0.58 -7.48 0.58
N PHE A 54 -0.05 -8.12 1.57
CA PHE A 54 -0.20 -7.51 2.90
C PHE A 54 1.03 -7.86 3.74
N ASP A 55 2.10 -7.11 3.53
CA ASP A 55 3.38 -7.32 4.22
C ASP A 55 3.66 -6.15 5.14
N ARG A 56 3.17 -6.25 6.38
CA ARG A 56 3.32 -5.18 7.37
C ARG A 56 4.77 -4.83 7.69
N PRO A 57 5.67 -5.80 7.91
CA PRO A 57 7.06 -5.47 8.18
C PRO A 57 7.74 -4.71 7.04
N ALA A 58 7.47 -5.10 5.80
CA ALA A 58 8.05 -4.42 4.65
C ALA A 58 7.52 -2.99 4.53
N ILE A 59 6.22 -2.80 4.79
CA ILE A 59 5.61 -1.48 4.74
C ILE A 59 6.20 -0.59 5.84
N LYS A 60 6.37 -1.11 7.04
CA LYS A 60 6.98 -0.36 8.13
C LYS A 60 8.40 0.07 7.79
N LYS A 61 9.16 -0.83 7.18
CA LYS A 61 10.54 -0.55 6.78
C LYS A 61 10.60 0.54 5.72
N ALA A 62 9.71 0.47 4.74
CA ALA A 62 9.63 1.47 3.68
C ALA A 62 9.22 2.83 4.24
N LEU A 63 8.30 2.85 5.20
CA LEU A 63 7.87 4.09 5.85
C LEU A 63 9.00 4.73 6.64
N LYS A 64 9.81 3.93 7.31
CA LYS A 64 10.97 4.45 8.04
C LYS A 64 11.99 5.07 7.08
N ALA A 65 12.21 4.44 5.94
CA ALA A 65 13.12 4.96 4.94
C ALA A 65 12.61 6.29 4.38
N LEU A 66 11.30 6.38 4.15
CA LEU A 66 10.69 7.62 3.66
C LEU A 66 10.84 8.75 4.67
N LYS A 67 10.65 8.47 5.96
CA LYS A 67 10.79 9.47 7.00
C LYS A 67 12.21 9.96 7.17
N LYS A 68 13.19 9.09 6.91
CA LYS A 68 14.60 9.47 7.02
C LYS A 68 15.05 10.44 5.93
N GLU A 69 14.35 10.46 4.81
CA GLU A 69 14.67 11.36 3.71
C GLU A 69 14.16 12.80 3.95
N ILE A 70 13.32 12.95 4.94
CA ILE A 70 12.77 14.25 5.33
C ILE A 70 13.56 14.80 6.51
#